data_13f164f18139d5c00c2f65cbaea71f76
#
_entry.id   13f164f18139d5c00c2f65cbaea71f76
#
_cell.length_a   1.000
_cell.length_b   1.000
_cell.length_c   1.000
_cell.angle_alpha   90.00
_cell.angle_beta   90.00
_cell.angle_gamma   90.00
#
_symmetry.space_group_name_H-M   'P 1'
#
loop_
_entity.id
_entity.type
_entity.pdbx_description
1 polymer ?
#
loop_
_entity_poly.entity_id
_entity_poly.type
_entity_poly.pdbx_seq_one_letter_code
_entity_poly.pdbx_strand_id
1 'polypeptide(L)'
;MNKKTHFGYKEVNEVDKAKYVGDVFTSVAQNYDIMNDAMSFGMHRLWKKILVELAAVGDRDMILDIASGTGDISKLISKEYPDTKILMSDINFEMLNEGRNRAIDESFASNCSFCQLNGEALPFKDNTFDLITVGFGLRNFTNKEN
;
A
#
# COMPACT_ATOMS: atom_id res chain seq x y z
N MET A 1 -24.76 12.76 -11.35
CA MET A 1 -23.97 13.87 -10.79
C MET A 1 -22.55 13.38 -10.55
N ASN A 2 -21.59 14.06 -11.13
CA ASN A 2 -20.19 13.75 -10.81
C ASN A 2 -19.88 14.30 -9.41
N LYS A 3 -19.51 13.41 -8.49
CA LYS A 3 -19.05 13.81 -7.17
C LYS A 3 -17.71 14.54 -7.32
N LYS A 4 -17.54 15.61 -6.60
CA LYS A 4 -16.31 16.39 -6.54
C LYS A 4 -15.47 15.98 -5.34
N THR A 5 -14.16 15.99 -5.50
CA THR A 5 -13.18 15.68 -4.46
C THR A 5 -11.94 16.56 -4.63
N HIS A 6 -10.97 16.47 -3.75
CA HIS A 6 -9.75 17.27 -3.80
C HIS A 6 -8.53 16.48 -4.26
N PHE A 7 -7.70 17.11 -5.08
CA PHE A 7 -6.35 16.66 -5.42
C PHE A 7 -5.38 17.82 -5.15
N GLY A 8 -4.68 17.74 -4.01
CA GLY A 8 -3.91 18.86 -3.49
C GLY A 8 -4.82 20.08 -3.23
N TYR A 9 -4.54 21.19 -3.88
CA TYR A 9 -5.30 22.43 -3.77
C TYR A 9 -6.40 22.59 -4.84
N LYS A 10 -6.60 21.58 -5.70
CA LYS A 10 -7.59 21.62 -6.78
C LYS A 10 -8.81 20.77 -6.44
N GLU A 11 -9.97 21.29 -6.73
CA GLU A 11 -11.22 20.53 -6.75
C GLU A 11 -11.35 19.82 -8.09
N VAL A 12 -11.52 18.49 -8.07
CA VAL A 12 -11.63 17.65 -9.27
C VAL A 12 -12.79 16.66 -9.12
N ASN A 13 -13.23 16.09 -10.23
CA ASN A 13 -14.18 14.98 -10.18
C ASN A 13 -13.49 13.72 -9.63
N GLU A 14 -14.25 12.81 -9.01
CA GLU A 14 -13.72 11.57 -8.46
C GLU A 14 -12.95 10.73 -9.49
N VAL A 15 -13.48 10.63 -10.71
CA VAL A 15 -12.86 9.89 -11.83
C VAL A 15 -11.52 10.52 -12.23
N ASP A 16 -11.48 11.84 -12.30
CA ASP A 16 -10.26 12.57 -12.65
C ASP A 16 -9.20 12.47 -11.55
N LYS A 17 -9.63 12.47 -10.27
CA LYS A 17 -8.70 12.28 -9.14
C LYS A 17 -7.97 10.95 -9.23
N ALA A 18 -8.68 9.86 -9.47
CA ALA A 18 -8.08 8.53 -9.60
C ALA A 18 -7.04 8.49 -10.73
N LYS A 19 -7.32 9.13 -11.85
CA LYS A 19 -6.39 9.26 -12.97
C LYS A 19 -5.15 10.08 -12.58
N TYR A 20 -5.30 11.26 -11.98
CA TYR A 20 -4.17 12.09 -11.59
C TYR A 20 -3.27 11.41 -10.56
N VAL A 21 -3.84 10.73 -9.57
CA VAL A 21 -3.08 9.95 -8.59
C VAL A 21 -2.32 8.80 -9.27
N GLY A 22 -2.99 8.07 -10.19
CA GLY A 22 -2.36 7.00 -10.95
C GLY A 22 -1.19 7.49 -11.81
N ASP A 23 -1.35 8.61 -12.52
CA ASP A 23 -0.30 9.20 -13.36
C ASP A 23 0.92 9.62 -12.53
N VAL A 24 0.71 10.21 -11.35
CA VAL A 24 1.79 10.58 -10.42
C VAL A 24 2.53 9.33 -9.94
N PHE A 25 1.83 8.29 -9.49
CA PHE A 25 2.46 7.07 -9.01
C PHE A 25 3.20 6.31 -10.10
N THR A 26 2.66 6.25 -11.30
CA THR A 26 3.36 5.64 -12.45
C THR A 26 4.67 6.36 -12.78
N SER A 27 4.68 7.68 -12.72
CA SER A 27 5.87 8.49 -13.02
C SER A 27 6.96 8.41 -11.95
N VAL A 28 6.62 8.10 -10.70
CA VAL A 28 7.55 8.11 -9.55
C VAL A 28 7.79 6.72 -8.95
N ALA A 29 7.20 5.67 -9.51
CA ALA A 29 7.22 4.32 -8.92
C ALA A 29 8.63 3.83 -8.55
N GLN A 30 9.60 4.01 -9.43
CA GLN A 30 10.99 3.57 -9.20
C GLN A 30 11.75 4.40 -8.15
N ASN A 31 11.33 5.63 -7.92
CA ASN A 31 11.98 6.56 -7.00
C ASN A 31 11.11 6.89 -5.78
N TYR A 32 10.03 6.13 -5.57
CA TYR A 32 9.03 6.45 -4.57
C TYR A 32 9.60 6.51 -3.15
N ASP A 33 10.46 5.56 -2.79
CA ASP A 33 11.08 5.51 -1.46
C ASP A 33 12.06 6.67 -1.23
N ILE A 34 12.85 7.00 -2.25
CA ILE A 34 13.78 8.14 -2.20
C ILE A 34 12.99 9.45 -2.03
N MET A 35 11.91 9.61 -2.78
CA MET A 35 11.05 10.78 -2.70
C MET A 35 10.36 10.90 -1.33
N ASN A 36 9.86 9.79 -0.77
CA ASN A 36 9.28 9.76 0.57
C ASN A 36 10.31 10.09 1.65
N ASP A 37 11.52 9.56 1.56
CA ASP A 37 12.63 9.89 2.46
C ASP A 37 12.96 11.39 2.41
N ALA A 38 13.06 11.97 1.23
CA ALA A 38 13.32 13.40 1.05
C ALA A 38 12.20 14.28 1.62
N MET A 39 10.94 13.92 1.39
CA MET A 39 9.77 14.70 1.83
C MET A 39 9.49 14.59 3.34
N SER A 40 9.86 13.49 3.98
CA SER A 40 9.60 13.22 5.40
C SER A 40 10.86 13.19 6.27
N PHE A 41 12.04 13.48 5.72
CA PHE A 41 13.33 13.40 6.41
C PHE A 41 13.59 12.02 7.06
N GLY A 42 13.12 10.94 6.42
CA GLY A 42 13.24 9.57 6.91
C GLY A 42 12.22 9.16 7.98
N MET A 43 11.37 10.07 8.45
CA MET A 43 10.37 9.79 9.48
C MET A 43 9.33 8.76 9.06
N HIS A 44 9.02 8.65 7.75
CA HIS A 44 8.08 7.64 7.26
C HIS A 44 8.54 6.20 7.55
N ARG A 45 9.85 5.93 7.55
CA ARG A 45 10.41 4.62 7.90
C ARG A 45 10.16 4.26 9.36
N LEU A 46 10.36 5.24 10.25
CA LEU A 46 10.08 5.08 11.67
C LEU A 46 8.59 4.83 11.93
N TRP A 47 7.71 5.59 11.28
CA TRP A 47 6.27 5.44 11.45
C TRP A 47 5.76 4.09 10.96
N LYS A 48 6.28 3.57 9.83
CA LYS A 48 5.96 2.21 9.36
C LYS A 48 6.37 1.15 10.36
N LYS A 49 7.52 1.29 10.99
CA LYS A 49 7.99 0.39 12.06
C LYS A 49 7.07 0.40 13.26
N ILE A 50 6.69 1.58 13.73
CA ILE A 50 5.73 1.76 14.83
C ILE A 50 4.37 1.14 14.47
N LEU A 51 3.90 1.33 13.25
CA LEU A 51 2.65 0.74 12.78
C LEU A 51 2.67 -0.78 12.88
N VAL A 52 3.74 -1.43 12.44
CA VAL A 52 3.89 -2.90 12.51
C VAL A 52 3.93 -3.38 13.97
N GLU A 53 4.63 -2.68 14.84
CA GLU A 53 4.67 -2.99 16.28
C GLU A 53 3.28 -2.88 16.94
N LEU A 54 2.54 -1.82 16.61
CA LEU A 54 1.19 -1.60 17.16
C LEU A 54 0.12 -2.54 16.55
N ALA A 55 0.37 -3.09 15.37
CA ALA A 55 -0.56 -3.97 14.70
C ALA A 55 -0.73 -5.34 15.40
N ALA A 56 0.15 -5.69 16.32
CA ALA A 56 0.12 -6.95 17.07
C ALA A 56 -0.03 -8.19 16.15
N VAL A 57 0.85 -8.29 15.15
CA VAL A 57 0.84 -9.36 14.16
C VAL A 57 1.02 -10.72 14.84
N GLY A 58 0.14 -11.67 14.55
CA GLY A 58 0.29 -13.07 14.96
C GLY A 58 1.18 -13.86 13.98
N ASP A 59 1.87 -14.88 14.46
CA ASP A 59 2.88 -15.63 13.70
C ASP A 59 2.36 -16.29 12.41
N ARG A 60 1.07 -16.53 12.30
CA ARG A 60 0.45 -17.21 11.14
C ARG A 60 -0.71 -16.44 10.54
N ASP A 61 -0.75 -15.15 10.78
CA ASP A 61 -1.82 -14.30 10.27
C ASP A 61 -1.86 -14.28 8.73
N MET A 62 -3.07 -14.17 8.21
CA MET A 62 -3.32 -13.77 6.83
C MET A 62 -3.50 -12.26 6.79
N ILE A 63 -2.64 -11.59 6.04
CA ILE A 63 -2.52 -10.13 6.04
C ILE A 63 -2.80 -9.60 4.65
N LEU A 64 -3.63 -8.56 4.57
CA LEU A 64 -3.83 -7.75 3.37
C LEU A 64 -3.15 -6.40 3.54
N ASP A 65 -2.18 -6.10 2.70
CA ASP A 65 -1.55 -4.79 2.63
C ASP A 65 -2.13 -4.00 1.44
N ILE A 66 -3.01 -3.05 1.75
CA ILE A 66 -3.72 -2.23 0.75
C ILE A 66 -2.87 -1.01 0.43
N ALA A 67 -2.82 -0.66 -0.87
CA ALA A 67 -1.97 0.40 -1.36
C ALA A 67 -0.51 0.19 -0.91
N SER A 68 -0.04 -1.04 -1.07
CA SER A 68 1.26 -1.50 -0.57
C SER A 68 2.44 -0.77 -1.19
N GLY A 69 2.26 -0.20 -2.37
CA GLY A 69 3.31 0.51 -3.10
C GLY A 69 4.52 -0.38 -3.31
N THR A 70 5.69 0.08 -2.92
CA THR A 70 6.94 -0.67 -3.00
C THR A 70 7.13 -1.69 -1.87
N GLY A 71 6.17 -1.81 -0.95
CA GLY A 71 6.08 -2.90 0.01
C GLY A 71 6.86 -2.73 1.31
N ASP A 72 7.05 -1.51 1.80
CA ASP A 72 7.80 -1.28 3.04
C ASP A 72 7.16 -1.95 4.27
N ILE A 73 5.84 -1.88 4.41
CA ILE A 73 5.12 -2.52 5.52
C ILE A 73 5.19 -4.04 5.37
N SER A 74 4.91 -4.56 4.19
CA SER A 74 4.98 -5.99 3.88
C SER A 74 6.38 -6.54 4.13
N LYS A 75 7.44 -5.81 3.78
CA LYS A 75 8.83 -6.18 4.05
C LYS A 75 9.11 -6.32 5.54
N LEU A 76 8.69 -5.34 6.35
CA LEU A 76 8.87 -5.36 7.79
C LEU A 76 8.15 -6.57 8.41
N ILE A 77 6.90 -6.79 8.04
CA ILE A 77 6.11 -7.92 8.54
C ILE A 77 6.73 -9.25 8.09
N SER A 78 7.07 -9.40 6.83
CA SER A 78 7.63 -10.63 6.28
C SER A 78 8.92 -11.04 6.97
N LYS A 79 9.78 -10.08 7.28
CA LYS A 79 11.07 -10.36 7.94
C LYS A 79 10.93 -10.68 9.42
N GLU A 80 10.00 -10.05 10.10
CA GLU A 80 9.76 -10.24 11.53
C GLU A 80 8.86 -11.45 11.81
N TYR A 81 7.90 -11.71 10.91
CA TYR A 81 6.90 -12.80 11.04
C TYR A 81 6.89 -13.65 9.76
N PRO A 82 7.92 -14.49 9.53
CA PRO A 82 8.11 -15.19 8.25
C PRO A 82 7.04 -16.25 7.96
N ASP A 83 6.27 -16.70 8.94
CA ASP A 83 5.20 -17.67 8.78
C ASP A 83 3.84 -17.05 8.43
N THR A 84 3.74 -15.73 8.39
CA THR A 84 2.55 -15.01 7.92
C THR A 84 2.37 -15.18 6.41
N LYS A 85 1.14 -14.97 5.93
CA LYS A 85 0.82 -14.90 4.51
C LYS A 85 0.36 -13.49 4.19
N ILE A 86 1.10 -12.81 3.34
CA ILE A 86 0.88 -11.40 3.01
C ILE A 86 0.40 -11.30 1.57
N LEU A 87 -0.77 -10.69 1.37
CA LEU A 87 -1.24 -10.27 0.06
C LEU A 87 -0.95 -8.78 -0.11
N MET A 88 0.06 -8.48 -0.90
CA MET A 88 0.36 -7.11 -1.32
C MET A 88 -0.58 -6.69 -2.43
N SER A 89 -1.22 -5.56 -2.29
CA SER A 89 -2.16 -5.06 -3.28
C SER A 89 -1.98 -3.57 -3.54
N ASP A 90 -2.18 -3.19 -4.79
CA ASP A 90 -2.18 -1.80 -5.21
C ASP A 90 -3.10 -1.64 -6.41
N ILE A 91 -3.73 -0.48 -6.56
CA ILE A 91 -4.52 -0.17 -7.76
C ILE A 91 -3.61 0.18 -8.94
N ASN A 92 -2.41 0.70 -8.66
CA ASN A 92 -1.41 1.04 -9.65
C ASN A 92 -0.50 -0.15 -9.93
N PHE A 93 -0.58 -0.68 -11.14
CA PHE A 93 0.21 -1.85 -11.56
C PHE A 93 1.72 -1.61 -11.46
N GLU A 94 2.18 -0.42 -11.85
CA GLU A 94 3.62 -0.08 -11.83
C GLU A 94 4.18 -0.13 -10.40
N MET A 95 3.45 0.42 -9.45
CA MET A 95 3.82 0.37 -8.03
C MET A 95 3.84 -1.06 -7.50
N LEU A 96 2.84 -1.85 -7.84
CA LEU A 96 2.76 -3.25 -7.43
C LEU A 96 3.90 -4.07 -8.03
N ASN A 97 4.23 -3.85 -9.30
CA ASN A 97 5.33 -4.53 -9.99
C ASN A 97 6.69 -4.16 -9.38
N GLU A 98 6.91 -2.89 -9.05
CA GLU A 98 8.11 -2.47 -8.32
C GLU A 98 8.19 -3.13 -6.94
N GLY A 99 7.08 -3.21 -6.21
CA GLY A 99 7.00 -3.92 -4.94
C GLY A 99 7.34 -5.40 -5.07
N ARG A 100 6.86 -6.06 -6.12
CA ARG A 100 7.18 -7.45 -6.43
C ARG A 100 8.66 -7.65 -6.73
N ASN A 101 9.23 -6.82 -7.59
CA ASN A 101 10.65 -6.90 -7.93
C ASN A 101 11.52 -6.69 -6.70
N ARG A 102 11.19 -5.69 -5.89
CA ARG A 102 11.86 -5.42 -4.63
C ARG A 102 11.75 -6.60 -3.65
N ALA A 103 10.59 -7.25 -3.57
CA ALA A 103 10.40 -8.40 -2.70
C ALA A 103 11.32 -9.57 -3.08
N ILE A 104 11.57 -9.77 -4.37
CA ILE A 104 12.50 -10.76 -4.88
C ILE A 104 13.95 -10.34 -4.57
N ASP A 105 14.33 -9.13 -4.90
CA ASP A 105 15.70 -8.62 -4.76
C ASP A 105 16.14 -8.53 -3.30
N GLU A 106 15.23 -8.15 -2.40
CA GLU A 106 15.50 -8.01 -0.97
C GLU A 106 15.09 -9.24 -0.13
N SER A 107 14.73 -10.33 -0.80
CA SER A 107 14.46 -11.65 -0.19
C SER A 107 13.31 -11.68 0.83
N PHE A 108 12.20 -11.00 0.54
CA PHE A 108 10.99 -11.10 1.37
C PHE A 108 9.75 -11.59 0.59
N ALA A 109 9.95 -12.13 -0.62
CA ALA A 109 8.83 -12.60 -1.45
C ALA A 109 8.26 -13.97 -1.03
N SER A 110 8.97 -14.73 -0.20
CA SER A 110 8.63 -16.13 0.10
C SER A 110 7.23 -16.34 0.70
N ASN A 111 6.76 -15.39 1.49
CA ASN A 111 5.43 -15.41 2.11
C ASN A 111 4.50 -14.30 1.58
N CYS A 112 4.86 -13.68 0.46
CA CYS A 112 4.09 -12.62 -0.19
C CYS A 112 3.42 -13.13 -1.46
N SER A 113 2.19 -12.68 -1.69
CA SER A 113 1.46 -12.77 -2.95
C SER A 113 1.09 -11.37 -3.42
N PHE A 114 0.74 -11.21 -4.70
CA PHE A 114 0.55 -9.90 -5.31
C PHE A 114 -0.76 -9.86 -6.09
N CYS A 115 -1.57 -8.85 -5.90
CA CYS A 115 -2.83 -8.68 -6.61
C CYS A 115 -3.13 -7.20 -6.87
N GLN A 116 -3.34 -6.85 -8.14
CA GLN A 116 -3.84 -5.53 -8.49
C GLN A 116 -5.32 -5.46 -8.14
N LEU A 117 -5.70 -4.56 -7.25
CA LEU A 117 -7.08 -4.36 -6.85
C LEU A 117 -7.34 -2.93 -6.36
N ASN A 118 -8.63 -2.57 -6.36
CA ASN A 118 -9.07 -1.32 -5.77
C ASN A 118 -9.35 -1.52 -4.27
N GLY A 119 -8.60 -0.86 -3.40
CA GLY A 119 -8.78 -0.92 -1.94
C GLY A 119 -10.12 -0.36 -1.45
N GLU A 120 -10.83 0.43 -2.27
CA GLU A 120 -12.17 0.93 -1.99
C GLU A 120 -13.29 -0.05 -2.36
N ALA A 121 -12.96 -1.17 -3.00
CA ALA A 121 -13.89 -2.20 -3.45
C ALA A 121 -13.24 -3.59 -3.37
N LEU A 122 -13.03 -4.07 -2.15
CA LEU A 122 -12.33 -5.33 -1.90
C LEU A 122 -13.18 -6.53 -2.33
N PRO A 123 -12.64 -7.44 -3.18
CA PRO A 123 -13.37 -8.59 -3.70
C PRO A 123 -13.30 -9.81 -2.78
N PHE A 124 -13.21 -9.62 -1.49
CA PHE A 124 -13.05 -10.71 -0.52
C PHE A 124 -14.29 -10.85 0.35
N LYS A 125 -14.51 -12.08 0.83
CA LYS A 125 -15.54 -12.37 1.83
C LYS A 125 -15.13 -11.78 3.19
N ASP A 126 -16.11 -11.55 4.04
CA ASP A 126 -15.87 -11.14 5.42
C ASP A 126 -14.98 -12.16 6.15
N ASN A 127 -14.18 -11.67 7.07
CA ASN A 127 -13.29 -12.49 7.89
C ASN A 127 -12.24 -13.32 7.09
N THR A 128 -11.83 -12.83 5.91
CA THR A 128 -10.79 -13.47 5.11
C THR A 128 -9.39 -13.23 5.66
N PHE A 129 -9.14 -12.05 6.22
CA PHE A 129 -7.84 -11.64 6.75
C PHE A 129 -7.89 -11.42 8.26
N ASP A 130 -6.78 -11.72 8.92
CA ASP A 130 -6.59 -11.47 10.35
C ASP A 130 -6.19 -10.02 10.61
N LEU A 131 -5.49 -9.42 9.65
CA LEU A 131 -5.01 -8.05 9.70
C LEU A 131 -5.10 -7.39 8.31
N ILE A 132 -5.51 -6.14 8.29
CA ILE A 132 -5.44 -5.29 7.10
C ILE A 132 -4.59 -4.08 7.43
N THR A 133 -3.59 -3.81 6.61
CA THR A 133 -2.74 -2.63 6.73
C THR A 133 -2.98 -1.69 5.56
N VAL A 134 -3.05 -0.41 5.87
CA VAL A 134 -3.07 0.67 4.89
C VAL A 134 -2.07 1.71 5.38
N GLY A 135 -0.95 1.81 4.73
CA GLY A 135 0.08 2.77 5.11
C GLY A 135 -0.31 4.20 4.75
N PHE A 136 0.54 4.92 4.06
CA PHE A 136 0.28 6.30 3.66
C PHE A 136 -0.65 6.44 2.43
N GLY A 137 -1.06 5.32 1.82
CA GLY A 137 -1.94 5.31 0.64
C GLY A 137 -3.37 5.79 0.92
N LEU A 138 -3.85 5.70 2.16
CA LEU A 138 -5.22 6.07 2.52
C LEU A 138 -5.58 7.52 2.13
N ARG A 139 -4.64 8.45 2.23
CA ARG A 139 -4.84 9.85 1.81
C ARG A 139 -5.22 10.01 0.33
N ASN A 140 -4.85 9.03 -0.51
CA ASN A 140 -5.11 9.02 -1.94
C ASN A 140 -6.44 8.36 -2.30
N PHE A 141 -7.15 7.75 -1.36
CA PHE A 141 -8.44 7.15 -1.60
C PHE A 141 -9.48 8.23 -1.86
N THR A 142 -10.36 7.94 -2.81
CA THR A 142 -11.45 8.85 -3.19
C THR A 142 -12.60 8.78 -2.19
N ASN A 143 -12.98 7.57 -1.78
CA ASN A 143 -14.01 7.30 -0.78
C ASN A 143 -13.39 6.50 0.39
N LYS A 144 -13.08 7.18 1.48
CA LYS A 144 -12.41 6.60 2.65
C LYS A 144 -13.35 5.90 3.64
N GLU A 145 -14.65 6.03 3.43
CA GLU A 145 -15.68 5.46 4.30
C GLU A 145 -16.20 4.10 3.82
N ASN A 146 -15.76 3.65 2.66
CA ASN A 146 -16.08 2.31 2.14
C ASN A 146 -15.31 1.20 2.83
#